data_311312e0fb98ea1dc627660fa61a44e1
#
_entry.id   311312e0fb98ea1dc627660fa61a44e1
#
_cell.length_a   1.000
_cell.length_b   1.000
_cell.length_c   1.000
_cell.angle_alpha   90.00
_cell.angle_beta   90.00
_cell.angle_gamma   90.00
#
_symmetry.space_group_name_H-M   'P 1'
#
loop_
_entity.id
_entity.type
_entity.pdbx_description
1 polymer ?
#
loop_
_entity_poly.entity_id
_entity_poly.type
_entity_poly.pdbx_seq_one_letter_code
_entity_poly.pdbx_strand_id
1 'polypeptide(L)'
;LVQTVKLMSEVKVIKRWPKAWRQPEVSRPAEAHRAPVEAKVKIIAIGASTGGPPVLQTILAALPQDFPAPILIVQHMAAGFTQGFVQWLAQTSSLPVHLAAHDEPIRPGHVYVAPDEFQMRVERGGKIVLKKDEPENGLRPSVSYLLRSVAEVYGRDAVAGLLTGMGRDGADELKLLKEQGAVTFAQDKDSSVVHGMPGAAIKRDAAT
;
A
#
# COMPACT_ATOMS: atom_id res chain seq x y z
N LEU A 1 3.98 20.57 -32.97
CA LEU A 1 4.96 20.29 -31.91
C LEU A 1 5.59 21.57 -31.35
N VAL A 2 6.14 22.47 -32.20
CA VAL A 2 6.82 23.73 -31.79
C VAL A 2 5.87 24.69 -31.05
N GLN A 3 4.63 24.84 -31.52
CA GLN A 3 3.60 25.67 -30.83
C GLN A 3 3.21 25.14 -29.48
N THR A 4 3.08 23.80 -29.30
CA THR A 4 2.76 23.16 -28.02
C THR A 4 3.90 23.33 -27.03
N VAL A 5 5.15 23.23 -27.47
CA VAL A 5 6.34 23.46 -26.61
C VAL A 5 6.43 24.92 -26.16
N LYS A 6 6.13 25.89 -27.05
CA LYS A 6 6.08 27.31 -26.68
C LYS A 6 5.00 27.61 -25.63
N LEU A 7 3.78 27.07 -25.79
CA LEU A 7 2.69 27.24 -24.83
C LEU A 7 3.04 26.64 -23.44
N MET A 8 3.74 25.50 -23.41
CA MET A 8 4.17 24.88 -22.17
C MET A 8 5.35 25.62 -21.51
N SER A 9 6.19 26.33 -22.27
CA SER A 9 7.28 27.14 -21.70
C SER A 9 6.82 28.43 -21.05
N GLU A 10 5.59 28.91 -21.36
CA GLU A 10 4.99 30.10 -20.76
C GLU A 10 4.21 29.81 -19.47
N VAL A 11 4.03 28.52 -19.10
CA VAL A 11 3.40 28.15 -17.84
C VAL A 11 4.31 28.56 -16.69
N LYS A 12 3.96 29.62 -15.95
CA LYS A 12 4.65 29.99 -14.72
C LYS A 12 4.49 28.88 -13.69
N VAL A 13 5.53 28.09 -13.53
CA VAL A 13 5.61 27.11 -12.41
C VAL A 13 5.70 27.90 -11.11
N ILE A 14 4.61 28.01 -10.39
CA ILE A 14 4.61 28.58 -9.04
C ILE A 14 5.25 27.50 -8.15
N LYS A 15 6.55 27.69 -7.84
CA LYS A 15 7.19 26.92 -6.76
C LYS A 15 6.54 27.32 -5.43
N ARG A 16 5.51 26.59 -5.03
CA ARG A 16 5.07 26.61 -3.64
C ARG A 16 6.09 25.80 -2.84
N TRP A 17 7.08 26.49 -2.29
CA TRP A 17 7.86 25.93 -1.20
C TRP A 17 6.88 25.72 -0.04
N PRO A 18 6.73 24.52 0.52
CA PRO A 18 5.98 24.36 1.74
C PRO A 18 6.67 25.28 2.77
N LYS A 19 5.94 26.24 3.36
CA LYS A 19 6.35 26.86 4.60
C LYS A 19 6.77 25.72 5.52
N ALA A 20 7.98 25.83 6.09
CA ALA A 20 8.48 24.84 7.03
C ALA A 20 7.33 24.34 7.90
N TRP A 21 7.05 23.05 7.82
CA TRP A 21 6.07 22.40 8.67
C TRP A 21 6.51 22.64 10.10
N ARG A 22 5.89 23.61 10.79
CA ARG A 22 5.83 23.55 12.23
C ARG A 22 5.10 22.26 12.53
N GLN A 23 5.80 21.29 13.08
CA GLN A 23 5.16 20.13 13.67
C GLN A 23 4.05 20.66 14.60
N PRO A 24 2.78 20.34 14.38
CA PRO A 24 1.78 20.58 15.41
C PRO A 24 2.28 19.79 16.64
N GLU A 25 2.32 20.41 17.80
CA GLU A 25 2.41 19.66 19.05
C GLU A 25 1.26 18.65 19.03
N VAL A 26 1.62 17.39 18.77
CA VAL A 26 0.68 16.28 18.84
C VAL A 26 0.36 16.15 20.33
N SER A 27 -0.73 16.79 20.77
CA SER A 27 -1.38 16.41 22.00
C SER A 27 -1.70 14.92 21.87
N ARG A 28 -0.95 14.08 22.62
CA ARG A 28 -1.22 12.64 22.71
C ARG A 28 -2.70 12.46 23.04
N PRO A 29 -3.49 11.80 22.17
CA PRO A 29 -4.82 11.38 22.57
C PRO A 29 -4.67 10.52 23.81
N ALA A 30 -5.52 10.76 24.81
CA ALA A 30 -5.57 9.94 26.01
C ALA A 30 -5.61 8.46 25.62
N GLU A 31 -4.69 7.67 26.16
CA GLU A 31 -4.61 6.23 25.97
C GLU A 31 -5.96 5.61 26.40
N ALA A 32 -6.79 5.36 25.41
CA ALA A 32 -7.88 4.41 25.62
C ALA A 32 -7.23 3.03 25.81
N HIS A 33 -7.15 2.58 27.06
CA HIS A 33 -6.75 1.24 27.41
C HIS A 33 -7.72 0.24 26.76
N ARG A 34 -7.48 -0.07 25.47
CA ARG A 34 -7.97 -1.32 24.91
C ARG A 34 -7.04 -2.41 25.41
N ALA A 35 -7.61 -3.36 26.15
CA ALA A 35 -6.90 -4.58 26.52
C ALA A 35 -6.18 -5.13 25.27
N PRO A 36 -4.90 -5.55 25.37
CA PRO A 36 -4.20 -6.11 24.23
C PRO A 36 -4.95 -7.37 23.81
N VAL A 37 -5.68 -7.28 22.71
CA VAL A 37 -6.01 -8.48 21.95
C VAL A 37 -4.67 -8.90 21.36
N GLU A 38 -4.09 -10.00 21.85
CA GLU A 38 -2.93 -10.66 21.26
C GLU A 38 -3.30 -11.25 19.88
N ALA A 39 -3.78 -10.42 18.98
CA ALA A 39 -3.86 -10.77 17.59
C ALA A 39 -2.43 -10.68 17.05
N LYS A 40 -1.76 -11.81 16.98
CA LYS A 40 -0.43 -11.93 16.39
C LYS A 40 -0.57 -11.66 14.90
N VAL A 41 -0.37 -10.39 14.49
CA VAL A 41 -0.39 -9.98 13.08
C VAL A 41 0.62 -10.84 12.32
N LYS A 42 0.14 -11.62 11.35
CA LYS A 42 0.97 -12.52 10.55
C LYS A 42 1.38 -11.94 9.21
N ILE A 43 0.62 -10.95 8.71
CA ILE A 43 0.86 -10.34 7.40
C ILE A 43 0.25 -8.95 7.34
N ILE A 44 0.92 -8.06 6.61
CA ILE A 44 0.39 -6.74 6.25
C ILE A 44 0.29 -6.64 4.73
N ALA A 45 -0.84 -6.18 4.21
CA ALA A 45 -1.07 -5.99 2.78
C ALA A 45 -1.53 -4.57 2.49
N ILE A 46 -0.84 -3.89 1.58
CA ILE A 46 -1.08 -2.47 1.28
C ILE A 46 -1.29 -2.29 -0.22
N GLY A 47 -2.39 -1.62 -0.58
CA GLY A 47 -2.66 -1.17 -1.94
C GLY A 47 -2.49 0.34 -2.08
N ALA A 48 -1.83 0.79 -3.14
CA ALA A 48 -1.59 2.19 -3.42
C ALA A 48 -1.53 2.48 -4.93
N SER A 49 -1.74 3.74 -5.31
CA SER A 49 -1.66 4.20 -6.70
C SER A 49 -1.07 5.63 -6.76
N THR A 50 -1.75 6.56 -7.39
CA THR A 50 -1.33 7.97 -7.53
C THR A 50 -1.10 8.61 -6.16
N GLY A 51 0.11 9.12 -5.93
CA GLY A 51 0.55 9.68 -4.64
C GLY A 51 1.00 8.63 -3.62
N GLY A 52 0.91 7.32 -3.94
CA GLY A 52 1.31 6.22 -3.06
C GLY A 52 2.80 6.16 -2.72
N PRO A 53 3.72 6.34 -3.68
CA PRO A 53 5.14 6.19 -3.42
C PRO A 53 5.66 6.99 -2.22
N PRO A 54 5.45 8.31 -2.07
CA PRO A 54 5.93 9.05 -0.91
C PRO A 54 5.25 8.64 0.41
N VAL A 55 4.00 8.20 0.36
CA VAL A 55 3.30 7.70 1.56
C VAL A 55 3.91 6.37 2.01
N LEU A 56 4.13 5.44 1.08
CA LEU A 56 4.80 4.17 1.36
C LEU A 56 6.21 4.38 1.90
N GLN A 57 6.98 5.32 1.34
CA GLN A 57 8.30 5.69 1.86
C GLN A 57 8.21 6.16 3.30
N THR A 58 7.28 7.07 3.61
CA THR A 58 7.08 7.60 4.96
C THR A 58 6.74 6.49 5.96
N ILE A 59 5.85 5.57 5.58
CA ILE A 59 5.47 4.43 6.42
C ILE A 59 6.67 3.52 6.66
N LEU A 60 7.36 3.09 5.61
CA LEU A 60 8.48 2.15 5.73
C LEU A 60 9.69 2.74 6.47
N ALA A 61 9.96 4.04 6.30
CA ALA A 61 11.03 4.73 7.03
C ALA A 61 10.76 4.85 8.55
N ALA A 62 9.49 4.83 8.95
CA ALA A 62 9.09 4.90 10.36
C ALA A 62 9.08 3.54 11.07
N LEU A 63 9.18 2.43 10.34
CA LEU A 63 9.17 1.10 10.92
C LEU A 63 10.55 0.73 11.51
N PRO A 64 10.59 0.07 12.68
CA PRO A 64 11.84 -0.38 13.27
C PRO A 64 12.43 -1.57 12.51
N GLN A 65 13.74 -1.79 12.64
CA GLN A 65 14.45 -2.87 11.95
C GLN A 65 13.99 -4.29 12.36
N ASP A 66 13.48 -4.42 13.57
CA ASP A 66 12.97 -5.67 14.15
C ASP A 66 11.44 -5.81 13.98
N PHE A 67 10.87 -5.13 13.01
CA PHE A 67 9.44 -5.18 12.74
C PHE A 67 8.97 -6.63 12.50
N PRO A 68 7.96 -7.14 13.26
CA PRO A 68 7.73 -8.58 13.36
C PRO A 68 6.91 -9.18 12.22
N ALA A 69 6.32 -8.39 11.34
CA ALA A 69 5.43 -8.87 10.28
C ALA A 69 5.98 -8.60 8.88
N PRO A 70 5.70 -9.49 7.91
CA PRO A 70 5.96 -9.21 6.49
C PRO A 70 4.97 -8.20 5.94
N ILE A 71 5.41 -7.40 4.96
CA ILE A 71 4.61 -6.39 4.28
C ILE A 71 4.57 -6.68 2.78
N LEU A 72 3.38 -6.85 2.23
CA LEU A 72 3.13 -7.03 0.81
C LEU A 72 2.50 -5.77 0.22
N ILE A 73 3.05 -5.27 -0.87
CA ILE A 73 2.63 -4.01 -1.49
C ILE A 73 2.26 -4.24 -2.94
N VAL A 74 1.08 -3.77 -3.32
CA VAL A 74 0.71 -3.50 -4.71
C VAL A 74 0.66 -2.00 -4.91
N GLN A 75 1.57 -1.49 -5.72
CA GLN A 75 1.59 -0.09 -6.16
C GLN A 75 1.29 -0.04 -7.66
N HIS A 76 0.17 0.58 -8.03
CA HIS A 76 -0.14 0.78 -9.45
C HIS A 76 0.80 1.81 -10.05
N MET A 77 1.53 1.40 -11.07
CA MET A 77 2.44 2.27 -11.83
C MET A 77 2.64 1.74 -13.25
N ALA A 78 3.21 2.56 -14.11
CA ALA A 78 3.52 2.13 -15.46
C ALA A 78 4.58 1.02 -15.44
N ALA A 79 4.45 0.06 -16.37
CA ALA A 79 5.42 -1.02 -16.52
C ALA A 79 6.85 -0.49 -16.71
N GLY A 80 7.83 -1.15 -16.12
CA GLY A 80 9.24 -0.75 -16.16
C GLY A 80 9.67 0.20 -15.04
N PHE A 81 8.74 0.75 -14.24
CA PHE A 81 9.10 1.65 -13.14
C PHE A 81 9.22 0.96 -11.79
N THR A 82 8.66 -0.23 -11.63
CA THR A 82 8.59 -0.92 -10.33
C THR A 82 9.98 -1.25 -9.77
N GLN A 83 10.95 -1.61 -10.61
CA GLN A 83 12.32 -1.88 -10.16
C GLN A 83 12.97 -0.62 -9.55
N GLY A 84 12.84 0.53 -10.21
CA GLY A 84 13.37 1.81 -9.70
C GLY A 84 12.67 2.24 -8.42
N PHE A 85 11.36 2.01 -8.33
CA PHE A 85 10.57 2.29 -7.14
C PHE A 85 11.04 1.45 -5.93
N VAL A 86 11.27 0.16 -6.11
CA VAL A 86 11.80 -0.73 -5.07
C VAL A 86 13.17 -0.26 -4.60
N GLN A 87 14.09 0.06 -5.52
CA GLN A 87 15.41 0.57 -5.18
C GLN A 87 15.34 1.88 -4.38
N TRP A 88 14.43 2.77 -4.75
CA TRP A 88 14.20 4.02 -4.05
C TRP A 88 13.64 3.82 -2.64
N LEU A 89 12.65 2.94 -2.46
CA LEU A 89 12.13 2.60 -1.12
C LEU A 89 13.21 1.98 -0.22
N ALA A 90 14.04 1.10 -0.78
CA ALA A 90 15.12 0.43 -0.04
C ALA A 90 16.18 1.40 0.51
N GLN A 91 16.33 2.59 -0.08
CA GLN A 91 17.30 3.60 0.41
C GLN A 91 16.90 4.24 1.75
N THR A 92 15.61 4.23 2.09
CA THR A 92 15.08 4.91 3.29
C THR A 92 14.44 3.97 4.28
N SER A 93 14.12 2.74 3.88
CA SER A 93 13.54 1.71 4.74
C SER A 93 14.61 1.04 5.60
N SER A 94 14.31 0.79 6.87
CA SER A 94 15.13 -0.06 7.74
C SER A 94 14.94 -1.55 7.46
N LEU A 95 13.87 -1.89 6.73
CA LEU A 95 13.54 -3.26 6.34
C LEU A 95 14.03 -3.55 4.91
N PRO A 96 14.46 -4.78 4.59
CA PRO A 96 14.77 -5.18 3.22
C PRO A 96 13.52 -5.08 2.33
N VAL A 97 13.62 -4.27 1.27
CA VAL A 97 12.56 -4.08 0.26
C VAL A 97 13.02 -4.67 -1.06
N HIS A 98 12.23 -5.55 -1.65
CA HIS A 98 12.54 -6.17 -2.95
C HIS A 98 11.28 -6.52 -3.75
N LEU A 99 11.47 -6.80 -5.04
CA LEU A 99 10.40 -7.35 -5.86
C LEU A 99 10.10 -8.77 -5.40
N ALA A 100 8.81 -9.08 -5.27
CA ALA A 100 8.35 -10.42 -4.97
C ALA A 100 8.75 -11.40 -6.08
N ALA A 101 9.17 -12.61 -5.69
CA ALA A 101 9.46 -13.70 -6.61
C ALA A 101 8.43 -14.84 -6.50
N HIS A 102 8.28 -15.62 -7.57
CA HIS A 102 7.40 -16.78 -7.57
C HIS A 102 7.92 -17.86 -6.62
N ASP A 103 7.03 -18.49 -5.85
CA ASP A 103 7.33 -19.50 -4.81
C ASP A 103 8.21 -18.99 -3.66
N GLU A 104 8.35 -17.68 -3.52
CA GLU A 104 9.16 -17.06 -2.47
C GLU A 104 8.51 -17.24 -1.10
N PRO A 105 9.25 -17.75 -0.08
CA PRO A 105 8.76 -17.80 1.30
C PRO A 105 8.62 -16.39 1.89
N ILE A 106 7.47 -16.12 2.48
CA ILE A 106 7.19 -14.86 3.17
C ILE A 106 7.88 -14.87 4.53
N ARG A 107 8.78 -13.90 4.76
CA ARG A 107 9.58 -13.79 6.00
C ARG A 107 9.18 -12.53 6.77
N PRO A 108 9.07 -12.61 8.11
CA PRO A 108 8.90 -11.42 8.95
C PRO A 108 9.98 -10.37 8.68
N GLY A 109 9.63 -9.10 8.80
CA GLY A 109 10.58 -8.00 8.62
C GLY A 109 11.00 -7.74 7.17
N HIS A 110 10.35 -8.36 6.19
CA HIS A 110 10.61 -8.14 4.77
C HIS A 110 9.45 -7.41 4.09
N VAL A 111 9.77 -6.59 3.10
CA VAL A 111 8.81 -5.88 2.27
C VAL A 111 8.87 -6.39 0.84
N TYR A 112 7.76 -6.90 0.36
CA TYR A 112 7.59 -7.49 -0.96
C TYR A 112 6.71 -6.60 -1.83
N VAL A 113 7.23 -6.13 -2.95
CA VAL A 113 6.48 -5.33 -3.92
C VAL A 113 6.10 -6.20 -5.11
N ALA A 114 4.84 -6.16 -5.50
CA ALA A 114 4.36 -6.90 -6.66
C ALA A 114 5.08 -6.44 -7.94
N PRO A 115 5.65 -7.36 -8.74
CA PRO A 115 6.30 -7.02 -9.99
C PRO A 115 5.29 -6.66 -11.08
N ASP A 116 5.76 -5.92 -12.08
CA ASP A 116 4.98 -5.60 -13.28
C ASP A 116 4.52 -6.87 -14.00
N GLU A 117 3.39 -6.80 -14.68
CA GLU A 117 2.83 -7.85 -15.52
C GLU A 117 2.44 -9.16 -14.82
N PHE A 118 2.46 -9.19 -13.50
CA PHE A 118 2.02 -10.35 -12.71
C PHE A 118 0.95 -9.94 -11.68
N GLN A 119 0.02 -10.84 -11.47
CA GLN A 119 -0.83 -10.83 -10.28
C GLN A 119 -0.05 -11.48 -9.14
N MET A 120 0.00 -10.81 -7.98
CA MET A 120 0.63 -11.33 -6.77
C MET A 120 -0.44 -11.85 -5.82
N ARG A 121 -0.26 -13.07 -5.31
CA ARG A 121 -1.09 -13.67 -4.28
C ARG A 121 -0.26 -14.38 -3.22
N VAL A 122 -0.88 -14.65 -2.09
CA VAL A 122 -0.32 -15.53 -1.05
C VAL A 122 -0.99 -16.89 -1.08
N GLU A 123 -0.24 -17.92 -0.72
CA GLU A 123 -0.76 -19.28 -0.58
C GLU A 123 -0.53 -19.85 0.82
N ARG A 124 -1.29 -20.91 1.15
CA ARG A 124 -1.11 -21.64 2.40
C ARG A 124 0.33 -22.14 2.51
N GLY A 125 0.90 -22.02 3.71
CA GLY A 125 2.32 -22.31 3.92
C GLY A 125 3.23 -21.06 3.83
N GLY A 126 2.64 -19.86 3.63
CA GLY A 126 3.39 -18.59 3.71
C GLY A 126 4.30 -18.37 2.50
N LYS A 127 3.81 -18.56 1.29
CA LYS A 127 4.52 -18.31 0.04
C LYS A 127 3.82 -17.28 -0.81
N ILE A 128 4.61 -16.51 -1.56
CA ILE A 128 4.13 -15.63 -2.62
C ILE A 128 4.04 -16.41 -3.93
N VAL A 129 2.94 -16.27 -4.64
CA VAL A 129 2.76 -16.83 -5.98
C VAL A 129 2.46 -15.71 -6.96
N LEU A 130 3.22 -15.67 -8.03
CA LEU A 130 3.05 -14.75 -9.14
C LEU A 130 2.37 -15.47 -10.31
N LYS A 131 1.29 -14.89 -10.85
CA LYS A 131 0.55 -15.44 -11.97
C LYS A 131 0.39 -14.42 -13.09
N LYS A 132 0.43 -14.90 -14.32
CA LYS A 132 0.09 -14.10 -15.53
C LYS A 132 -1.41 -14.17 -15.85
N ASP A 133 -2.25 -14.25 -14.81
CA ASP A 133 -3.69 -14.20 -14.99
C ASP A 133 -4.11 -12.89 -15.65
N GLU A 134 -5.30 -12.86 -16.26
CA GLU A 134 -5.84 -11.67 -16.89
C GLU A 134 -5.87 -10.46 -15.94
N PRO A 135 -5.69 -9.24 -16.46
CA PRO A 135 -5.82 -8.04 -15.65
C PRO A 135 -7.19 -7.96 -14.96
N GLU A 136 -7.21 -7.80 -13.66
CA GLU A 136 -8.44 -7.59 -12.91
C GLU A 136 -8.81 -6.10 -12.93
N ASN A 137 -9.98 -5.76 -13.46
CA ASN A 137 -10.42 -4.38 -13.71
C ASN A 137 -9.40 -3.56 -14.54
N GLY A 138 -8.69 -4.22 -15.45
CA GLY A 138 -7.64 -3.60 -16.27
C GLY A 138 -6.30 -3.41 -15.55
N LEU A 139 -6.13 -3.97 -14.34
CA LEU A 139 -4.94 -3.80 -13.49
C LEU A 139 -4.18 -5.13 -13.33
N ARG A 140 -2.87 -5.07 -13.51
CA ARG A 140 -1.92 -6.16 -13.24
C ARG A 140 -0.54 -5.58 -12.92
N PRO A 141 -0.14 -5.58 -11.62
CA PRO A 141 -0.82 -6.18 -10.46
C PRO A 141 -2.10 -5.44 -10.05
N SER A 142 -3.05 -6.20 -9.45
CA SER A 142 -4.28 -5.68 -8.83
C SER A 142 -4.23 -5.84 -7.30
N VAL A 143 -4.70 -4.84 -6.58
CA VAL A 143 -4.84 -4.88 -5.11
C VAL A 143 -5.92 -5.87 -4.72
N SER A 144 -7.04 -5.90 -5.44
CA SER A 144 -8.13 -6.87 -5.22
C SER A 144 -7.62 -8.30 -5.25
N TYR A 145 -6.76 -8.63 -6.23
CA TYR A 145 -6.19 -9.97 -6.38
C TYR A 145 -5.35 -10.37 -5.16
N LEU A 146 -4.50 -9.46 -4.67
CA LEU A 146 -3.70 -9.68 -3.46
C LEU A 146 -4.58 -9.82 -2.23
N LEU A 147 -5.45 -8.83 -1.95
CA LEU A 147 -6.23 -8.79 -0.71
C LEU A 147 -7.20 -9.98 -0.60
N ARG A 148 -7.77 -10.46 -1.71
CA ARG A 148 -8.59 -11.66 -1.73
C ARG A 148 -7.82 -12.89 -1.25
N SER A 149 -6.61 -13.10 -1.74
CA SER A 149 -5.76 -14.21 -1.29
C SER A 149 -5.32 -14.07 0.17
N VAL A 150 -5.09 -12.85 0.64
CA VAL A 150 -4.80 -12.57 2.06
C VAL A 150 -6.00 -12.91 2.93
N ALA A 151 -7.22 -12.57 2.50
CA ALA A 151 -8.45 -12.95 3.20
C ALA A 151 -8.61 -14.47 3.28
N GLU A 152 -8.37 -15.19 2.18
CA GLU A 152 -8.47 -16.66 2.11
C GLU A 152 -7.47 -17.38 3.03
N VAL A 153 -6.26 -16.84 3.19
CA VAL A 153 -5.16 -17.53 3.89
C VAL A 153 -5.00 -17.07 5.33
N TYR A 154 -5.13 -15.76 5.60
CA TYR A 154 -4.82 -15.16 6.89
C TYR A 154 -6.05 -14.64 7.64
N GLY A 155 -7.09 -14.20 6.93
CA GLY A 155 -8.32 -13.69 7.53
C GLY A 155 -8.03 -12.68 8.65
N ARG A 156 -8.51 -12.96 9.86
CA ARG A 156 -8.36 -12.09 11.03
C ARG A 156 -6.92 -11.82 11.50
N ASP A 157 -5.97 -12.64 11.06
CA ASP A 157 -4.56 -12.49 11.41
C ASP A 157 -3.83 -11.49 10.49
N ALA A 158 -4.55 -10.86 9.55
CA ALA A 158 -4.03 -9.87 8.64
C ALA A 158 -4.27 -8.43 9.12
N VAL A 159 -3.37 -7.54 8.70
CA VAL A 159 -3.61 -6.10 8.62
C VAL A 159 -3.64 -5.72 7.15
N ALA A 160 -4.64 -4.97 6.72
CA ALA A 160 -4.71 -4.56 5.32
C ALA A 160 -5.15 -3.10 5.18
N GLY A 161 -4.69 -2.43 4.12
CA GLY A 161 -5.05 -1.05 3.92
C GLY A 161 -4.94 -0.53 2.49
N LEU A 162 -5.70 0.55 2.25
CA LEU A 162 -5.67 1.29 1.00
C LEU A 162 -5.18 2.71 1.22
N LEU A 163 -4.15 3.06 0.49
CA LEU A 163 -3.58 4.41 0.46
C LEU A 163 -4.13 5.18 -0.74
N THR A 164 -3.67 6.43 -0.85
CA THR A 164 -4.00 7.33 -1.95
C THR A 164 -3.89 6.65 -3.31
N GLY A 165 -4.87 6.88 -4.16
CA GLY A 165 -4.94 6.32 -5.50
C GLY A 165 -6.27 6.58 -6.18
N MET A 166 -6.26 6.56 -7.49
CA MET A 166 -7.46 6.68 -8.31
C MET A 166 -8.20 5.34 -8.38
N GLY A 167 -9.53 5.39 -8.47
CA GLY A 167 -10.36 4.19 -8.65
C GLY A 167 -10.84 3.58 -7.33
N ARG A 168 -11.01 2.25 -7.32
CA ARG A 168 -11.61 1.51 -6.19
C ARG A 168 -11.00 0.12 -5.97
N ASP A 169 -9.90 -0.20 -6.63
CA ASP A 169 -9.26 -1.51 -6.55
C ASP A 169 -8.91 -1.86 -5.10
N GLY A 170 -9.28 -3.04 -4.65
CA GLY A 170 -9.09 -3.55 -3.29
C GLY A 170 -10.15 -3.13 -2.27
N ALA A 171 -11.11 -2.25 -2.61
CA ALA A 171 -12.08 -1.73 -1.63
C ALA A 171 -13.09 -2.80 -1.16
N ASP A 172 -13.52 -3.68 -2.05
CA ASP A 172 -14.45 -4.76 -1.73
C ASP A 172 -13.74 -5.86 -0.93
N GLU A 173 -12.49 -6.18 -1.25
CA GLU A 173 -11.67 -7.17 -0.54
C GLU A 173 -11.20 -6.65 0.82
N LEU A 174 -10.97 -5.34 0.96
CA LEU A 174 -10.69 -4.74 2.26
C LEU A 174 -11.89 -4.90 3.20
N LYS A 175 -13.13 -4.73 2.68
CA LYS A 175 -14.34 -5.00 3.44
C LYS A 175 -14.44 -6.47 3.84
N LEU A 176 -14.17 -7.39 2.92
CA LEU A 176 -14.14 -8.83 3.21
C LEU A 176 -13.18 -9.15 4.36
N LEU A 177 -11.98 -8.57 4.36
CA LEU A 177 -11.00 -8.73 5.44
C LEU A 177 -11.52 -8.19 6.77
N LYS A 178 -12.15 -7.00 6.78
CA LYS A 178 -12.77 -6.43 7.99
C LYS A 178 -13.86 -7.36 8.54
N GLU A 179 -14.73 -7.88 7.68
CA GLU A 179 -15.80 -8.81 8.06
C GLU A 179 -15.27 -10.13 8.64
N GLN A 180 -14.07 -10.55 8.24
CA GLN A 180 -13.36 -11.69 8.83
C GLN A 180 -12.61 -11.35 10.13
N GLY A 181 -12.64 -10.09 10.58
CA GLY A 181 -12.03 -9.64 11.82
C GLY A 181 -10.57 -9.17 11.68
N ALA A 182 -10.08 -8.94 10.46
CA ALA A 182 -8.80 -8.29 10.22
C ALA A 182 -8.83 -6.83 10.67
N VAL A 183 -7.67 -6.29 11.03
CA VAL A 183 -7.50 -4.84 11.18
C VAL A 183 -7.34 -4.22 9.80
N THR A 184 -8.21 -3.26 9.48
CA THR A 184 -8.20 -2.62 8.17
C THR A 184 -8.09 -1.12 8.30
N PHE A 185 -7.42 -0.46 7.36
CA PHE A 185 -7.27 0.99 7.35
C PHE A 185 -7.42 1.58 5.95
N ALA A 186 -7.80 2.85 5.89
CA ALA A 186 -7.83 3.63 4.66
C ALA A 186 -7.26 5.01 4.95
N GLN A 187 -6.43 5.52 4.03
CA GLN A 187 -5.84 6.84 4.17
C GLN A 187 -6.93 7.91 4.18
N ASP A 188 -6.80 8.88 5.07
CA ASP A 188 -7.72 10.00 5.17
C ASP A 188 -7.68 10.90 3.92
N LYS A 189 -8.69 11.75 3.81
CA LYS A 189 -8.85 12.64 2.64
C LYS A 189 -7.78 13.73 2.58
N ASP A 190 -7.41 14.27 3.73
CA ASP A 190 -6.57 15.46 3.80
C ASP A 190 -5.12 15.15 3.45
N SER A 191 -4.63 13.95 3.78
CA SER A 191 -3.30 13.47 3.42
C SER A 191 -3.25 12.77 2.05
N SER A 192 -4.39 12.44 1.44
CA SER A 192 -4.45 11.77 0.13
C SER A 192 -4.23 12.74 -1.02
N VAL A 193 -3.33 12.40 -1.95
CA VAL A 193 -3.22 13.12 -3.24
C VAL A 193 -4.47 12.90 -4.09
N VAL A 194 -4.95 11.64 -4.13
CA VAL A 194 -6.20 11.24 -4.79
C VAL A 194 -6.96 10.31 -3.86
N HIS A 195 -8.09 10.78 -3.32
CA HIS A 195 -8.92 10.03 -2.37
C HIS A 195 -9.93 9.10 -3.07
N GLY A 196 -9.49 8.35 -4.07
CA GLY A 196 -10.32 7.40 -4.82
C GLY A 196 -10.40 6.04 -4.12
N MET A 197 -9.30 5.29 -4.12
CA MET A 197 -9.21 3.96 -3.48
C MET A 197 -9.57 3.99 -1.99
N PRO A 198 -8.94 4.84 -1.15
CA PRO A 198 -9.31 4.90 0.26
C PRO A 198 -10.73 5.43 0.48
N GLY A 199 -11.17 6.40 -0.31
CA GLY A 199 -12.54 6.91 -0.25
C GLY A 199 -13.59 5.86 -0.63
N ALA A 200 -13.27 4.97 -1.58
CA ALA A 200 -14.13 3.85 -1.93
C ALA A 200 -14.23 2.82 -0.78
N ALA A 201 -13.13 2.57 -0.06
CA ALA A 201 -13.12 1.72 1.12
C ALA A 201 -13.95 2.31 2.27
N ILE A 202 -13.78 3.61 2.56
CA ILE A 202 -14.54 4.29 3.62
C ILE A 202 -16.05 4.27 3.31
N LYS A 203 -16.45 4.54 2.06
CA LYS A 203 -17.87 4.47 1.65
C LYS A 203 -18.48 3.08 1.81
N ARG A 204 -17.69 2.02 1.80
CA ARG A 204 -18.10 0.65 2.01
C ARG A 204 -18.04 0.20 3.47
N ASP A 205 -17.66 1.09 4.37
CA ASP A 205 -17.36 0.72 5.75
C ASP A 205 -16.28 -0.39 5.83
N ALA A 206 -15.24 -0.28 4.99
CA ALA A 206 -14.18 -1.29 4.91
C ALA A 206 -12.97 -0.98 5.83
N ALA A 207 -12.86 0.20 6.40
CA ALA A 207 -11.84 0.55 7.39
C ALA A 207 -12.37 0.40 8.83
N THR A 208 -11.46 0.03 9.73
CA THR A 208 -11.77 -0.18 11.17
C THR A 208 -11.78 1.16 11.92
#